data_f3049a1f5f427571659625c00da46c76
#
_entry.id   f3049a1f5f427571659625c00da46c76
#
_cell.length_a   1.000
_cell.length_b   1.000
_cell.length_c   1.000
_cell.angle_alpha   90.00
_cell.angle_beta   90.00
_cell.angle_gamma   90.00
#
_symmetry.space_group_name_H-M   'P 1'
#
loop_
_entity.id
_entity.type
_entity.pdbx_description
1 polymer ?
#
loop_
_entity_poly.entity_id
_entity_poly.type
_entity_poly.pdbx_seq_one_letter_code
_entity_poly.pdbx_strand_id
1 'polypeptide(L)'
;MIDNADILNASILIVDDQKANVQLLEQMLREAGYRRLTSTMDPHAVCALHRDNHYDLILLDLKMPGMDGFQVMNGLKEIETNGYVPILVITAEPGHKLRALAAGARDFVAKPFDLVEVKTRIHNMLEVRLLYKHLEQYNQELEQTVQERTAELRESEARFRRLTELASDWYWEQDENGH
;
A
#
# COMPACT_ATOMS: atom_id res chain seq x y z
N MET A 1 -5.24 5.26 14.59
CA MET A 1 -6.42 4.39 14.41
C MET A 1 -7.06 4.82 13.11
N ILE A 2 -7.31 3.91 12.17
CA ILE A 2 -8.00 4.23 10.91
C ILE A 2 -9.45 4.50 11.24
N ASP A 3 -9.97 5.63 10.81
CA ASP A 3 -11.37 5.98 10.96
C ASP A 3 -12.16 5.74 9.65
N ASN A 4 -13.46 5.82 9.72
CA ASN A 4 -14.32 5.63 8.55
C ASN A 4 -14.10 6.73 7.48
N ALA A 5 -13.66 7.91 7.87
CA ALA A 5 -13.35 8.99 6.92
C ALA A 5 -12.09 8.66 6.10
N ASP A 6 -11.08 8.02 6.71
CA ASP A 6 -9.88 7.55 6.01
C ASP A 6 -10.26 6.54 4.92
N ILE A 7 -11.14 5.58 5.26
CA ILE A 7 -11.61 4.54 4.32
C ILE A 7 -12.38 5.17 3.16
N LEU A 8 -13.26 6.13 3.43
CA LEU A 8 -14.05 6.83 2.40
C LEU A 8 -13.21 7.76 1.50
N ASN A 9 -12.02 8.16 1.96
CA ASN A 9 -11.07 8.96 1.20
C ASN A 9 -10.03 8.11 0.44
N ALA A 10 -10.06 6.79 0.58
CA ALA A 10 -9.19 5.89 -0.18
C ALA A 10 -9.44 5.99 -1.70
N SER A 11 -8.38 5.80 -2.48
CA SER A 11 -8.44 5.88 -3.94
C SER A 11 -8.75 4.51 -4.54
N ILE A 12 -9.80 4.46 -5.37
CA ILE A 12 -10.29 3.22 -6.00
C ILE A 12 -10.23 3.36 -7.52
N LEU A 13 -9.65 2.37 -8.19
CA LEU A 13 -9.69 2.23 -9.64
C LEU A 13 -10.71 1.15 -10.04
N ILE A 14 -11.59 1.47 -10.96
CA ILE A 14 -12.60 0.56 -11.53
C ILE A 14 -12.17 0.23 -12.96
N VAL A 15 -12.05 -1.06 -13.27
CA VAL A 15 -11.61 -1.56 -14.57
C VAL A 15 -12.64 -2.58 -15.10
N ASP A 16 -13.41 -2.18 -16.09
CA ASP A 16 -14.39 -3.02 -16.77
C ASP A 16 -14.62 -2.48 -18.19
N ASP A 17 -14.64 -3.31 -19.21
CA ASP A 17 -14.83 -2.89 -20.60
C ASP A 17 -16.28 -2.47 -20.92
N GLN A 18 -17.22 -2.76 -20.02
CA GLN A 18 -18.62 -2.41 -20.17
C GLN A 18 -18.97 -1.13 -19.39
N LYS A 19 -19.32 -0.09 -20.12
CA LYS A 19 -19.68 1.20 -19.55
C LYS A 19 -20.80 1.12 -18.50
N ALA A 20 -21.78 0.25 -18.70
CA ALA A 20 -22.89 0.07 -17.76
C ALA A 20 -22.41 -0.46 -16.40
N ASN A 21 -21.45 -1.38 -16.37
CA ASN A 21 -20.86 -1.91 -15.14
C ASN A 21 -20.05 -0.84 -14.41
N VAL A 22 -19.24 -0.09 -15.15
CA VAL A 22 -18.47 1.04 -14.60
C VAL A 22 -19.41 2.04 -13.93
N GLN A 23 -20.45 2.48 -14.62
CA GLN A 23 -21.42 3.45 -14.10
C GLN A 23 -22.14 2.93 -12.85
N LEU A 24 -22.53 1.66 -12.85
CA LEU A 24 -23.20 1.05 -11.67
C LEU A 24 -22.28 1.04 -10.46
N LEU A 25 -21.02 0.62 -10.62
CA LEU A 25 -20.03 0.58 -9.54
C LEU A 25 -19.68 1.99 -9.05
N GLU A 26 -19.49 2.95 -9.96
CA GLU A 26 -19.25 4.35 -9.57
C GLU A 26 -20.40 4.94 -8.80
N GLN A 27 -21.64 4.76 -9.26
CA GLN A 27 -22.82 5.27 -8.56
C GLN A 27 -22.93 4.66 -7.17
N MET A 28 -22.82 3.33 -7.05
CA MET A 28 -22.88 2.62 -5.78
C MET A 28 -21.83 3.13 -4.79
N LEU A 29 -20.60 3.31 -5.24
CA LEU A 29 -19.51 3.77 -4.38
C LEU A 29 -19.67 5.24 -3.98
N ARG A 30 -20.13 6.11 -4.89
CA ARG A 30 -20.44 7.51 -4.57
C ARG A 30 -21.55 7.62 -3.54
N GLU A 31 -22.63 6.84 -3.70
CA GLU A 31 -23.73 6.77 -2.73
C GLU A 31 -23.27 6.22 -1.36
N ALA A 32 -22.27 5.34 -1.34
CA ALA A 32 -21.64 4.86 -0.11
C ALA A 32 -20.69 5.88 0.54
N GLY A 33 -20.40 7.00 -0.12
CA GLY A 33 -19.57 8.09 0.40
C GLY A 33 -18.11 8.09 -0.07
N TYR A 34 -17.69 7.15 -0.92
CA TYR A 34 -16.34 7.15 -1.50
C TYR A 34 -16.15 8.33 -2.46
N ARG A 35 -15.04 9.06 -2.33
CA ARG A 35 -14.83 10.33 -3.04
C ARG A 35 -13.80 10.24 -4.16
N ARG A 36 -12.80 9.38 -4.04
CA ARG A 36 -11.67 9.29 -4.95
C ARG A 36 -11.80 8.06 -5.86
N LEU A 37 -12.70 8.17 -6.84
CA LEU A 37 -12.96 7.12 -7.81
C LEU A 37 -12.37 7.49 -9.16
N THR A 38 -11.67 6.57 -9.77
CA THR A 38 -11.21 6.61 -11.16
C THR A 38 -11.70 5.36 -11.86
N SER A 39 -12.04 5.47 -13.13
CA SER A 39 -12.46 4.32 -13.93
C SER A 39 -11.76 4.30 -15.29
N THR A 40 -11.57 3.10 -15.83
CA THR A 40 -11.10 2.90 -17.20
C THR A 40 -11.78 1.70 -17.82
N MET A 41 -12.05 1.80 -19.12
CA MET A 41 -12.51 0.68 -19.94
C MET A 41 -11.36 0.05 -20.75
N ASP A 42 -10.16 0.61 -20.65
CA ASP A 42 -8.96 0.13 -21.33
C ASP A 42 -8.04 -0.61 -20.34
N PRO A 43 -7.93 -1.95 -20.43
CA PRO A 43 -7.06 -2.70 -19.56
C PRO A 43 -5.57 -2.37 -19.73
N HIS A 44 -5.14 -1.88 -20.88
CA HIS A 44 -3.75 -1.48 -21.12
C HIS A 44 -3.34 -0.23 -20.34
N ALA A 45 -4.29 0.62 -19.98
CA ALA A 45 -4.04 1.84 -19.21
C ALA A 45 -3.82 1.59 -17.71
N VAL A 46 -4.22 0.43 -17.19
CA VAL A 46 -4.28 0.17 -15.73
C VAL A 46 -2.93 0.31 -15.04
N CYS A 47 -1.88 -0.30 -15.60
CA CYS A 47 -0.54 -0.25 -15.00
C CYS A 47 0.02 1.18 -14.95
N ALA A 48 -0.16 1.96 -16.01
CA ALA A 48 0.25 3.37 -16.03
C ALA A 48 -0.55 4.21 -15.04
N LEU A 49 -1.88 4.05 -15.02
CA LEU A 49 -2.76 4.74 -14.08
C LEU A 49 -2.37 4.43 -12.62
N HIS A 50 -2.10 3.15 -12.31
CA HIS A 50 -1.72 2.78 -10.96
C HIS A 50 -0.34 3.32 -10.57
N ARG A 51 0.63 3.29 -11.47
CA ARG A 51 1.96 3.88 -11.24
C ARG A 51 1.90 5.36 -10.91
N ASP A 52 1.03 6.09 -11.61
CA ASP A 52 0.93 7.55 -11.47
C ASP A 52 0.09 7.98 -10.26
N ASN A 53 -0.91 7.19 -9.86
CA ASN A 53 -1.90 7.56 -8.85
C ASN A 53 -1.83 6.75 -7.56
N HIS A 54 -1.18 5.59 -7.53
CA HIS A 54 -1.04 4.70 -6.36
C HIS A 54 -2.39 4.37 -5.69
N TYR A 55 -3.29 3.72 -6.44
CA TYR A 55 -4.61 3.36 -5.92
C TYR A 55 -4.54 2.42 -4.71
N ASP A 56 -5.49 2.58 -3.79
CA ASP A 56 -5.61 1.77 -2.59
C ASP A 56 -6.38 0.47 -2.82
N LEU A 57 -7.20 0.41 -3.87
CA LEU A 57 -7.97 -0.76 -4.29
C LEU A 57 -8.21 -0.71 -5.80
N ILE A 58 -8.15 -1.87 -6.44
CA ILE A 58 -8.51 -2.04 -7.85
C ILE A 58 -9.68 -3.02 -7.95
N LEU A 59 -10.79 -2.59 -8.56
CA LEU A 59 -11.91 -3.44 -8.96
C LEU A 59 -11.67 -3.84 -10.40
N LEU A 60 -11.59 -5.14 -10.69
CA LEU A 60 -11.11 -5.64 -11.98
C LEU A 60 -12.04 -6.69 -12.55
N ASP A 61 -12.56 -6.48 -13.76
CA ASP A 61 -13.15 -7.57 -14.54
C ASP A 61 -12.06 -8.43 -15.20
N LEU A 62 -12.30 -9.73 -15.29
CA LEU A 62 -11.38 -10.67 -15.94
C LEU A 62 -11.57 -10.72 -17.45
N LYS A 63 -12.80 -10.57 -17.92
CA LYS A 63 -13.14 -10.75 -19.34
C LYS A 63 -13.23 -9.43 -20.07
N MET A 64 -12.11 -9.01 -20.62
CA MET A 64 -12.00 -7.79 -21.42
C MET A 64 -11.33 -8.10 -22.76
N PRO A 65 -11.77 -7.44 -23.87
CA PRO A 65 -11.13 -7.65 -25.17
C PRO A 65 -9.71 -7.09 -25.20
N GLY A 66 -8.83 -7.79 -25.90
CA GLY A 66 -7.44 -7.38 -26.12
C GLY A 66 -6.48 -7.78 -25.00
N MET A 67 -6.80 -7.47 -23.75
CA MET A 67 -6.01 -7.86 -22.56
C MET A 67 -6.97 -8.32 -21.47
N ASP A 68 -6.81 -9.54 -20.97
CA ASP A 68 -7.63 -10.05 -19.88
C ASP A 68 -7.17 -9.57 -18.49
N GLY A 69 -8.02 -9.74 -17.49
CA GLY A 69 -7.69 -9.32 -16.12
C GLY A 69 -6.51 -10.06 -15.51
N PHE A 70 -6.19 -11.27 -15.94
CA PHE A 70 -5.00 -11.99 -15.49
C PHE A 70 -3.70 -11.33 -15.97
N GLN A 71 -3.70 -10.87 -17.23
CA GLN A 71 -2.57 -10.11 -17.78
C GLN A 71 -2.40 -8.76 -17.07
N VAL A 72 -3.50 -8.09 -16.73
CA VAL A 72 -3.48 -6.87 -15.90
C VAL A 72 -2.87 -7.15 -14.53
N MET A 73 -3.30 -8.22 -13.85
CA MET A 73 -2.74 -8.59 -12.55
C MET A 73 -1.26 -8.91 -12.60
N ASN A 74 -0.78 -9.58 -13.65
CA ASN A 74 0.64 -9.85 -13.83
C ASN A 74 1.44 -8.56 -14.02
N GLY A 75 0.95 -7.64 -14.84
CA GLY A 75 1.59 -6.33 -15.02
C GLY A 75 1.64 -5.51 -13.73
N LEU A 76 0.59 -5.54 -12.92
CA LEU A 76 0.57 -4.89 -11.62
C LEU A 76 1.61 -5.47 -10.64
N LYS A 77 1.80 -6.79 -10.63
CA LYS A 77 2.84 -7.44 -9.82
C LYS A 77 4.26 -7.01 -10.19
N GLU A 78 4.51 -6.75 -11.46
CA GLU A 78 5.84 -6.32 -11.93
C GLU A 78 6.19 -4.91 -11.47
N ILE A 79 5.19 -4.02 -11.32
CA ILE A 79 5.40 -2.63 -10.90
C ILE A 79 5.30 -2.44 -9.39
N GLU A 80 4.61 -3.32 -8.67
CA GLU A 80 4.46 -3.31 -7.21
C GLU A 80 5.58 -4.13 -6.54
N THR A 81 6.77 -3.59 -6.50
CA THR A 81 7.93 -4.28 -5.89
C THR A 81 7.95 -4.24 -4.37
N ASN A 82 7.35 -3.22 -3.75
CA ASN A 82 7.38 -2.99 -2.31
C ASN A 82 6.01 -2.72 -1.68
N GLY A 83 4.96 -2.72 -2.48
CA GLY A 83 3.61 -2.40 -2.03
C GLY A 83 2.64 -3.53 -2.33
N TYR A 84 1.60 -3.63 -1.52
CA TYR A 84 0.49 -4.53 -1.72
C TYR A 84 -0.74 -3.72 -2.10
N VAL A 85 -1.16 -3.76 -3.37
CA VAL A 85 -2.46 -3.23 -3.77
C VAL A 85 -3.49 -4.36 -3.81
N PRO A 86 -4.56 -4.30 -3.03
CA PRO A 86 -5.61 -5.31 -3.10
C PRO A 86 -6.40 -5.19 -4.41
N ILE A 87 -6.66 -6.33 -5.04
CA ILE A 87 -7.47 -6.46 -6.26
C ILE A 87 -8.72 -7.26 -5.91
N LEU A 88 -9.89 -6.66 -6.11
CA LEU A 88 -11.18 -7.34 -6.07
C LEU A 88 -11.61 -7.66 -7.49
N VAL A 89 -11.65 -8.93 -7.81
CA VAL A 89 -12.12 -9.40 -9.11
C VAL A 89 -13.65 -9.48 -9.14
N ILE A 90 -14.28 -8.85 -10.12
CA ILE A 90 -15.74 -8.86 -10.32
C ILE A 90 -16.03 -9.35 -11.74
N THR A 91 -16.46 -10.59 -11.91
CA THR A 91 -16.63 -11.17 -13.25
C THR A 91 -17.84 -12.11 -13.35
N ALA A 92 -18.34 -12.28 -14.58
CA ALA A 92 -19.42 -13.23 -14.88
C ALA A 92 -18.96 -14.70 -14.90
N GLU A 93 -17.65 -14.97 -14.78
CA GLU A 93 -17.09 -16.32 -14.87
C GLU A 93 -16.67 -16.89 -13.51
N PRO A 94 -17.59 -17.52 -12.75
CA PRO A 94 -17.30 -18.03 -11.40
C PRO A 94 -16.28 -19.18 -11.39
N GLY A 95 -16.10 -19.89 -12.50
CA GLY A 95 -15.10 -20.95 -12.64
C GLY A 95 -13.65 -20.48 -12.53
N HIS A 96 -13.38 -19.21 -12.69
CA HIS A 96 -12.04 -18.63 -12.58
C HIS A 96 -11.64 -18.19 -11.16
N LYS A 97 -12.49 -18.38 -10.16
CA LYS A 97 -12.25 -17.93 -8.78
C LYS A 97 -10.89 -18.39 -8.24
N LEU A 98 -10.62 -19.68 -8.27
CA LEU A 98 -9.36 -20.23 -7.75
C LEU A 98 -8.14 -19.72 -8.52
N ARG A 99 -8.27 -19.61 -9.85
CA ARG A 99 -7.21 -19.06 -10.71
C ARG A 99 -6.96 -17.58 -10.40
N ALA A 100 -8.02 -16.79 -10.20
CA ALA A 100 -7.90 -15.38 -9.86
C ALA A 100 -7.19 -15.18 -8.51
N LEU A 101 -7.56 -15.94 -7.48
CA LEU A 101 -6.91 -15.91 -6.17
C LEU A 101 -5.45 -16.35 -6.27
N ALA A 102 -5.14 -17.42 -7.01
CA ALA A 102 -3.77 -17.86 -7.25
C ALA A 102 -2.94 -16.83 -8.04
N ALA A 103 -3.56 -16.08 -8.94
CA ALA A 103 -2.94 -15.00 -9.71
C ALA A 103 -2.67 -13.73 -8.86
N GLY A 104 -3.22 -13.64 -7.65
CA GLY A 104 -2.98 -12.55 -6.71
C GLY A 104 -4.18 -11.65 -6.43
N ALA A 105 -5.38 -11.99 -6.92
CA ALA A 105 -6.60 -11.33 -6.46
C ALA A 105 -6.79 -11.57 -4.96
N ARG A 106 -7.17 -10.54 -4.24
CA ARG A 106 -7.41 -10.65 -2.80
C ARG A 106 -8.76 -11.27 -2.52
N ASP A 107 -9.73 -10.96 -3.34
CA ASP A 107 -11.08 -11.49 -3.24
C ASP A 107 -11.75 -11.54 -4.62
N PHE A 108 -12.90 -12.15 -4.68
CA PHE A 108 -13.64 -12.43 -5.92
C PHE A 108 -15.14 -12.29 -5.70
N VAL A 109 -15.83 -11.65 -6.65
CA VAL A 109 -17.30 -11.54 -6.69
C VAL A 109 -17.80 -11.98 -8.08
N ALA A 110 -18.79 -12.86 -8.10
CA ALA A 110 -19.44 -13.29 -9.34
C ALA A 110 -20.57 -12.33 -9.73
N LYS A 111 -20.68 -11.99 -11.02
CA LYS A 111 -21.83 -11.28 -11.59
C LYS A 111 -22.97 -12.28 -11.86
N PRO A 112 -24.25 -11.94 -11.64
CA PRO A 112 -24.73 -10.73 -11.01
C PRO A 112 -24.41 -10.69 -9.51
N PHE A 113 -24.04 -9.54 -8.97
CA PHE A 113 -23.63 -9.38 -7.59
C PHE A 113 -24.63 -8.57 -6.76
N ASP A 114 -24.64 -8.83 -5.46
CA ASP A 114 -25.33 -8.00 -4.48
C ASP A 114 -24.47 -6.77 -4.16
N LEU A 115 -25.08 -5.57 -4.28
CA LEU A 115 -24.42 -4.31 -4.00
C LEU A 115 -23.94 -4.21 -2.54
N VAL A 116 -24.67 -4.80 -1.59
CA VAL A 116 -24.28 -4.81 -0.18
C VAL A 116 -23.06 -5.68 0.04
N GLU A 117 -23.01 -6.85 -0.62
CA GLU A 117 -21.84 -7.73 -0.59
C GLU A 117 -20.59 -7.03 -1.12
N VAL A 118 -20.67 -6.43 -2.30
CA VAL A 118 -19.53 -5.72 -2.92
C VAL A 118 -19.05 -4.58 -2.03
N LYS A 119 -19.95 -3.75 -1.51
CA LYS A 119 -19.62 -2.65 -0.59
C LYS A 119 -18.88 -3.14 0.66
N THR A 120 -19.39 -4.21 1.27
CA THR A 120 -18.78 -4.79 2.48
C THR A 120 -17.37 -5.30 2.20
N ARG A 121 -17.17 -6.01 1.09
CA ARG A 121 -15.83 -6.50 0.68
C ARG A 121 -14.87 -5.36 0.43
N ILE A 122 -15.30 -4.32 -0.30
CA ILE A 122 -14.50 -3.12 -0.57
C ILE A 122 -14.08 -2.45 0.74
N HIS A 123 -15.02 -2.24 1.66
CA HIS A 123 -14.74 -1.62 2.95
C HIS A 123 -13.68 -2.40 3.75
N ASN A 124 -13.86 -3.71 3.89
CA ASN A 124 -12.93 -4.57 4.62
C ASN A 124 -11.54 -4.60 3.97
N MET A 125 -11.49 -4.65 2.63
CA MET A 125 -10.21 -4.64 1.90
C MET A 125 -9.47 -3.32 2.06
N LEU A 126 -10.16 -2.20 2.04
CA LEU A 126 -9.58 -0.88 2.25
C LEU A 126 -9.11 -0.68 3.68
N GLU A 127 -9.87 -1.15 4.67
CA GLU A 127 -9.45 -1.11 6.07
C GLU A 127 -8.10 -1.81 6.25
N VAL A 128 -7.98 -3.04 5.74
CA VAL A 128 -6.72 -3.81 5.79
C VAL A 128 -5.60 -3.08 5.03
N ARG A 129 -5.88 -2.54 3.83
CA ARG A 129 -4.89 -1.80 3.03
C ARG A 129 -4.34 -0.59 3.77
N LEU A 130 -5.21 0.20 4.39
CA LEU A 130 -4.82 1.40 5.12
C LEU A 130 -4.03 1.06 6.39
N LEU A 131 -4.37 -0.04 7.07
CA LEU A 131 -3.58 -0.57 8.20
C LEU A 131 -2.15 -0.93 7.76
N TYR A 132 -1.99 -1.59 6.62
CA TYR A 132 -0.66 -1.90 6.05
C TYR A 132 0.12 -0.63 5.74
N LYS A 133 -0.50 0.37 5.11
CA LYS A 133 0.15 1.66 4.83
C LYS A 133 0.63 2.36 6.11
N HIS A 134 -0.20 2.40 7.13
CA HIS A 134 0.17 2.96 8.43
C HIS A 134 1.35 2.21 9.06
N LEU A 135 1.33 0.89 9.01
CA LEU A 135 2.41 0.06 9.54
C LEU A 135 3.74 0.31 8.81
N GLU A 136 3.71 0.41 7.47
CA GLU A 136 4.90 0.75 6.67
C GLU A 136 5.47 2.13 7.04
N GLN A 137 4.61 3.14 7.13
CA GLN A 137 5.03 4.49 7.54
C GLN A 137 5.65 4.48 8.93
N TYR A 138 5.01 3.80 9.88
CA TYR A 138 5.51 3.72 11.25
C TYR A 138 6.86 3.00 11.33
N ASN A 139 7.05 1.94 10.56
CA ASN A 139 8.34 1.24 10.48
C ASN A 139 9.44 2.14 9.90
N GLN A 140 9.15 2.92 8.86
CA GLN A 140 10.10 3.88 8.28
C GLN A 140 10.49 4.97 9.28
N GLU A 141 9.53 5.52 10.02
CA GLU A 141 9.79 6.51 11.09
C GLU A 141 10.65 5.92 12.22
N LEU A 142 10.38 4.67 12.61
CA LEU A 142 11.19 3.97 13.61
C LEU A 142 12.61 3.73 13.13
N GLU A 143 12.81 3.26 11.91
CA GLU A 143 14.14 3.05 11.34
C GLU A 143 14.93 4.35 11.29
N GLN A 144 14.31 5.45 10.87
CA GLN A 144 14.94 6.76 10.88
C GLN A 144 15.32 7.20 12.31
N THR A 145 14.39 7.06 13.26
CA THR A 145 14.64 7.40 14.67
C THR A 145 15.79 6.59 15.24
N VAL A 146 15.85 5.29 14.95
CA VAL A 146 16.95 4.41 15.38
C VAL A 146 18.29 4.86 14.79
N GLN A 147 18.33 5.22 13.51
CA GLN A 147 19.55 5.71 12.86
C GLN A 147 20.02 7.02 13.50
N GLU A 148 19.12 7.98 13.73
CA GLU A 148 19.43 9.27 14.38
C GLU A 148 19.98 9.05 15.80
N ARG A 149 19.29 8.26 16.61
CA ARG A 149 19.72 7.95 17.99
C ARG A 149 21.04 7.20 18.05
N THR A 150 21.27 6.28 17.11
CA THR A 150 22.55 5.56 17.02
C THR A 150 23.70 6.50 16.64
N ALA A 151 23.47 7.45 15.73
CA ALA A 151 24.47 8.46 15.38
C ALA A 151 24.80 9.40 16.55
N GLU A 152 23.78 9.90 17.26
CA GLU A 152 23.94 10.72 18.47
C GLU A 152 24.73 9.99 19.57
N LEU A 153 24.41 8.73 19.80
CA LEU A 153 25.10 7.92 20.79
C LEU A 153 26.58 7.74 20.44
N ARG A 154 26.89 7.39 19.18
CA ARG A 154 28.27 7.23 18.70
C ARG A 154 29.09 8.53 18.85
N GLU A 155 28.47 9.67 18.54
CA GLU A 155 29.12 10.97 18.72
C GLU A 155 29.39 11.28 20.22
N SER A 156 28.40 10.99 21.06
CA SER A 156 28.52 11.16 22.52
C SER A 156 29.64 10.27 23.10
N GLU A 157 29.68 8.99 22.69
CA GLU A 157 30.72 8.04 23.11
C GLU A 157 32.11 8.48 22.64
N ALA A 158 32.24 8.97 21.42
CA ALA A 158 33.50 9.47 20.88
C ALA A 158 33.97 10.74 21.61
N ARG A 159 33.02 11.60 21.98
CA ARG A 159 33.31 12.80 22.79
C ARG A 159 33.76 12.44 24.20
N PHE A 160 33.06 11.51 24.85
CA PHE A 160 33.41 11.02 26.17
C PHE A 160 34.80 10.34 26.18
N ARG A 161 35.10 9.49 25.20
CA ARG A 161 36.39 8.84 25.06
C ARG A 161 37.52 9.84 24.92
N ARG A 162 37.37 10.87 24.07
CA ARG A 162 38.35 11.95 23.93
C ARG A 162 38.61 12.70 25.25
N LEU A 163 37.55 12.96 26.02
CA LEU A 163 37.69 13.63 27.31
C LEU A 163 38.42 12.77 28.36
N THR A 164 38.13 11.47 28.37
CA THR A 164 38.82 10.52 29.29
C THR A 164 40.28 10.31 28.91
N GLU A 165 40.62 10.26 27.62
CA GLU A 165 42.01 10.22 27.14
C GLU A 165 42.79 11.47 27.55
N LEU A 166 42.22 12.66 27.32
CA LEU A 166 42.85 13.92 27.75
C LEU A 166 43.03 14.02 29.28
N ALA A 167 42.06 13.55 30.05
CA ALA A 167 42.17 13.54 31.52
C ALA A 167 43.23 12.54 32.01
N SER A 168 43.39 11.39 31.31
CA SER A 168 44.44 10.41 31.59
C SER A 168 45.84 11.00 31.33
N ASP A 169 46.03 11.69 30.21
CA ASP A 169 47.30 12.31 29.84
C ASP A 169 47.71 13.39 30.87
N TRP A 170 46.76 14.19 31.39
CA TRP A 170 46.98 15.14 32.45
C TRP A 170 47.43 14.50 33.76
N TYR A 171 46.94 13.32 34.09
CA TYR A 171 47.30 12.59 35.32
C TYR A 171 48.74 12.08 35.27
N TRP A 172 49.24 11.66 34.10
CA TRP A 172 50.62 11.21 33.91
C TRP A 172 51.60 12.36 33.88
N GLU A 173 51.29 13.51 33.30
CA GLU A 173 52.16 14.70 33.32
C GLU A 173 52.38 15.29 34.75
N GLN A 174 51.39 15.15 35.62
CA GLN A 174 51.56 15.57 37.03
C GLN A 174 52.39 14.59 37.85
N ASP A 175 52.45 13.33 37.52
CA ASP A 175 53.18 12.31 38.24
C ASP A 175 54.68 12.30 37.85
N GLU A 176 55.06 12.73 36.61
CA GLU A 176 56.46 12.89 36.20
C GLU A 176 57.14 14.18 36.72
N ASN A 177 56.40 15.17 37.08
CA ASN A 177 56.90 16.43 37.69
C ASN A 177 56.75 16.47 39.22
N GLY A 178 56.62 15.33 39.84
CA GLY A 178 56.38 15.12 41.26
C GLY A 178 56.83 16.23 42.21
N HIS A 179 55.86 17.01 42.64
CA HIS A 179 55.81 17.59 43.96
C HIS A 179 54.36 17.83 44.32
#